data_5349211d60b84bc0708cfa0560b0f762
#
_entry.id   5349211d60b84bc0708cfa0560b0f762
#
_cell.length_a   1.000
_cell.length_b   1.000
_cell.length_c   1.000
_cell.angle_alpha   90.00
_cell.angle_beta   90.00
_cell.angle_gamma   90.00
#
_symmetry.space_group_name_H-M   'P 1'
#
loop_
_entity.id
_entity.type
_entity.pdbx_description
1 polymer ?
#
loop_
_entity_poly.entity_id
_entity_poly.type
_entity_poly.pdbx_seq_one_letter_code
_entity_poly.pdbx_strand_id
1 'polypeptide(L)'
;TPDIARHVIARLQRDGADVEHLQRSDRSGFKAGALAYGMARCDAPYVAVFDADFVPASDWLRRAMAAMLARPKAAFVQTRIEWGNGERNWLTRAQRLMQDAHFAVEQDVRARRGVPFQFNGTGGIWRRAAIDEAGGWSHDTLSEDLDLVLRTHLKGWTGVFLMEPHVVGELPQKLDDFGVQQSRWSKGFVQVARKLLPEVWGSQWSDEAKFVTSVALMQQVIFPVLAVGIVGLLVSILGHGHLIGFFRFLGWLWGLTALTILFGMTWAAFWRLKRGNIVDYVATAASVPFVLVYLAFANTAPIVMAALGRKTEFNRTPKTGA
;
A
#
# COMPACT_ATOMS: atom_id res chain seq x y z
N THR A 1 1.47 24.60 -11.32
CA THR A 1 1.33 24.05 -9.97
C THR A 1 2.15 24.81 -8.91
N PRO A 2 3.47 25.11 -9.08
CA PRO A 2 4.23 25.85 -8.07
C PRO A 2 3.65 27.24 -7.78
N ASP A 3 3.13 27.93 -8.78
CA ASP A 3 2.53 29.25 -8.62
C ASP A 3 1.24 29.22 -7.81
N ILE A 4 0.39 28.22 -8.05
CA ILE A 4 -0.83 28.00 -7.27
C ILE A 4 -0.48 27.73 -5.80
N ALA A 5 0.51 26.87 -5.55
CA ALA A 5 0.95 26.56 -4.19
C ALA A 5 1.47 27.81 -3.49
N ARG A 6 2.33 28.61 -4.15
CA ARG A 6 2.84 29.87 -3.60
C ARG A 6 1.72 30.85 -3.24
N HIS A 7 0.72 30.98 -4.13
CA HIS A 7 -0.41 31.89 -3.89
C HIS A 7 -1.27 31.45 -2.70
N VAL A 8 -1.56 30.15 -2.59
CA VAL A 8 -2.33 29.60 -1.46
C VAL A 8 -1.57 29.77 -0.15
N ILE A 9 -0.26 29.45 -0.12
CA ILE A 9 0.59 29.57 1.05
C ILE A 9 0.67 31.03 1.51
N ALA A 10 0.89 31.98 0.59
CA ALA A 10 0.92 33.40 0.94
C ALA A 10 -0.41 33.90 1.53
N ARG A 11 -1.55 33.31 1.13
CA ARG A 11 -2.85 33.60 1.76
C ARG A 11 -2.90 33.01 3.18
N LEU A 12 -2.55 31.74 3.35
CA LEU A 12 -2.57 31.08 4.65
C LEU A 12 -1.66 31.76 5.67
N GLN A 13 -0.47 32.22 5.24
CA GLN A 13 0.47 32.96 6.10
C GLN A 13 -0.13 34.31 6.56
N ARG A 14 -0.86 35.01 5.67
CA ARG A 14 -1.58 36.25 6.06
C ARG A 14 -2.69 35.99 7.07
N ASP A 15 -3.31 34.80 7.00
CA ASP A 15 -4.35 34.37 7.94
C ASP A 15 -3.73 33.81 9.25
N GLY A 16 -2.41 33.91 9.44
CA GLY A 16 -1.69 33.52 10.64
C GLY A 16 -1.28 32.06 10.71
N ALA A 17 -1.40 31.29 9.62
CA ALA A 17 -0.93 29.91 9.59
C ALA A 17 0.60 29.85 9.46
N ASP A 18 1.23 29.01 10.30
CA ASP A 18 2.66 28.67 10.17
C ASP A 18 2.83 27.61 9.06
N VAL A 19 3.08 28.08 7.86
CA VAL A 19 3.20 27.23 6.65
C VAL A 19 4.36 27.69 5.78
N GLU A 20 5.15 26.74 5.30
CA GLU A 20 6.30 26.99 4.44
C GLU A 20 6.22 26.17 3.16
N HIS A 21 6.65 26.75 2.02
CA HIS A 21 6.80 26.05 0.75
C HIS A 21 8.25 25.59 0.56
N LEU A 22 8.51 24.32 0.86
CA LEU A 22 9.82 23.72 0.65
C LEU A 22 9.92 23.15 -0.78
N GLN A 23 10.78 23.73 -1.57
CA GLN A 23 11.08 23.26 -2.94
C GLN A 23 12.55 22.85 -3.03
N ARG A 24 12.80 21.63 -3.50
CA ARG A 24 14.16 21.15 -3.77
C ARG A 24 14.58 21.48 -5.19
N SER A 25 15.88 21.71 -5.39
CA SER A 25 16.47 21.95 -6.72
C SER A 25 16.54 20.68 -7.58
N ASP A 26 16.56 19.51 -6.95
CA ASP A 26 16.59 18.21 -7.60
C ASP A 26 15.45 17.30 -7.09
N ARG A 27 15.32 16.13 -7.70
CA ARG A 27 14.33 15.10 -7.34
C ARG A 27 14.97 13.84 -6.77
N SER A 28 16.24 13.91 -6.31
CA SER A 28 16.93 12.78 -5.73
C SER A 28 16.16 12.18 -4.56
N GLY A 29 16.06 10.85 -4.51
CA GLY A 29 15.30 10.14 -3.49
C GLY A 29 13.78 10.36 -3.55
N PHE A 30 13.25 11.02 -4.57
CA PHE A 30 11.81 11.21 -4.80
C PHE A 30 11.06 11.66 -3.53
N LYS A 31 10.04 10.90 -3.08
CA LYS A 31 9.25 11.20 -1.88
C LYS A 31 10.06 11.05 -0.60
N ALA A 32 10.82 9.98 -0.46
CA ALA A 32 11.71 9.78 0.69
C ALA A 32 12.68 10.96 0.87
N GLY A 33 13.33 11.39 -0.23
CA GLY A 33 14.21 12.56 -0.22
C GLY A 33 13.47 13.86 0.12
N ALA A 34 12.21 14.02 -0.30
CA ALA A 34 11.41 15.20 0.07
C ALA A 34 11.06 15.19 1.57
N LEU A 35 10.68 14.04 2.12
CA LEU A 35 10.37 13.88 3.54
C LEU A 35 11.62 14.12 4.40
N ALA A 36 12.76 13.53 4.03
CA ALA A 36 14.03 13.77 4.72
C ALA A 36 14.44 15.26 4.69
N TYR A 37 14.27 15.92 3.54
CA TYR A 37 14.56 17.34 3.39
C TYR A 37 13.66 18.24 4.26
N GLY A 38 12.37 17.91 4.38
CA GLY A 38 11.43 18.61 5.25
C GLY A 38 11.77 18.39 6.72
N MET A 39 12.06 17.14 7.11
CA MET A 39 12.44 16.81 8.48
C MET A 39 13.71 17.52 8.98
N ALA A 40 14.68 17.74 8.08
CA ALA A 40 15.89 18.50 8.42
C ALA A 40 15.64 20.00 8.72
N ARG A 41 14.42 20.51 8.45
CA ARG A 41 13.99 21.90 8.65
C ARG A 41 12.91 22.08 9.69
N CYS A 42 12.54 21.01 10.36
CA CYS A 42 11.45 21.00 11.32
C CYS A 42 11.85 20.15 12.53
N ASP A 43 11.67 20.66 13.73
CA ASP A 43 11.99 19.94 14.98
C ASP A 43 10.74 19.35 15.64
N ALA A 44 9.61 19.31 14.94
CA ALA A 44 8.36 18.77 15.46
C ALA A 44 8.53 17.31 15.90
N PRO A 45 8.02 16.91 17.08
CA PRO A 45 8.14 15.56 17.61
C PRO A 45 7.25 14.55 16.87
N TYR A 46 6.31 15.01 16.06
CA TYR A 46 5.40 14.21 15.26
C TYR A 46 5.29 14.79 13.85
N VAL A 47 5.21 13.91 12.85
CA VAL A 47 5.13 14.27 11.43
C VAL A 47 3.90 13.64 10.81
N ALA A 48 2.90 14.44 10.44
CA ALA A 48 1.78 13.97 9.64
C ALA A 48 2.15 13.99 8.15
N VAL A 49 1.82 12.92 7.43
CA VAL A 49 2.18 12.75 6.02
C VAL A 49 0.91 12.61 5.18
N PHE A 50 0.77 13.53 4.20
CA PHE A 50 -0.30 13.49 3.20
C PHE A 50 0.28 13.68 1.80
N ASP A 51 -0.18 12.87 0.86
CA ASP A 51 -0.04 13.17 -0.55
C ASP A 51 -1.00 14.30 -0.93
N ALA A 52 -0.65 15.11 -1.92
CA ALA A 52 -1.37 16.34 -2.27
C ALA A 52 -2.82 16.14 -2.74
N ASP A 53 -3.19 14.90 -3.04
CA ASP A 53 -4.52 14.48 -3.49
C ASP A 53 -5.34 13.78 -2.39
N PHE A 54 -4.89 13.87 -1.13
CA PHE A 54 -5.60 13.30 0.03
C PHE A 54 -6.18 14.39 0.91
N VAL A 55 -7.45 14.22 1.28
CA VAL A 55 -8.20 15.17 2.09
C VAL A 55 -8.56 14.52 3.42
N PRO A 56 -7.97 14.96 4.54
CA PRO A 56 -8.33 14.49 5.87
C PRO A 56 -9.66 15.13 6.36
N ALA A 57 -10.40 14.41 7.21
CA ALA A 57 -11.51 14.99 7.95
C ALA A 57 -11.02 16.10 8.90
N SER A 58 -11.87 17.07 9.22
CA SER A 58 -11.51 18.23 10.05
C SER A 58 -11.02 17.88 11.47
N ASP A 59 -11.47 16.76 12.02
CA ASP A 59 -11.07 16.26 13.35
C ASP A 59 -9.94 15.21 13.28
N TRP A 60 -9.43 14.93 12.08
CA TRP A 60 -8.48 13.84 11.82
C TRP A 60 -7.22 13.97 12.68
N LEU A 61 -6.58 15.13 12.68
CA LEU A 61 -5.33 15.36 13.42
C LEU A 61 -5.51 15.10 14.92
N ARG A 62 -6.57 15.65 15.51
CA ARG A 62 -6.87 15.51 16.94
C ARG A 62 -7.06 14.04 17.32
N ARG A 63 -7.81 13.26 16.52
CA ARG A 63 -8.10 11.84 16.79
C ARG A 63 -6.87 10.95 16.58
N ALA A 64 -6.13 11.18 15.50
CA ALA A 64 -4.91 10.43 15.21
C ALA A 64 -3.81 10.71 16.26
N MET A 65 -3.66 11.97 16.69
CA MET A 65 -2.74 12.33 17.77
C MET A 65 -3.13 11.73 19.12
N ALA A 66 -4.41 11.72 19.46
CA ALA A 66 -4.87 11.07 20.68
C ALA A 66 -4.49 9.57 20.72
N ALA A 67 -4.64 8.87 19.61
CA ALA A 67 -4.22 7.47 19.49
C ALA A 67 -2.69 7.28 19.58
N MET A 68 -1.90 8.21 19.01
CA MET A 68 -0.44 8.22 19.08
C MET A 68 0.04 8.42 20.53
N LEU A 69 -0.57 9.38 21.25
CA LEU A 69 -0.19 9.72 22.62
C LEU A 69 -0.58 8.62 23.62
N ALA A 70 -1.71 7.94 23.36
CA ALA A 70 -2.15 6.82 24.18
C ALA A 70 -1.21 5.59 24.11
N ARG A 71 -0.28 5.55 23.15
CA ARG A 71 0.64 4.43 22.95
C ARG A 71 2.10 4.91 22.80
N PRO A 72 2.86 4.98 23.91
CA PRO A 72 4.24 5.50 23.90
C PRO A 72 5.19 4.78 22.93
N LYS A 73 4.97 3.49 22.69
CA LYS A 73 5.75 2.67 21.73
C LYS A 73 5.24 2.73 20.28
N ALA A 74 4.23 3.54 19.97
CA ALA A 74 3.78 3.69 18.59
C ALA A 74 4.78 4.55 17.80
N ALA A 75 5.35 3.93 16.74
CA ALA A 75 6.14 4.62 15.73
C ALA A 75 5.24 5.46 14.84
N PHE A 76 4.09 4.91 14.45
CA PHE A 76 3.15 5.56 13.56
C PHE A 76 1.70 5.22 13.88
N VAL A 77 0.82 6.10 13.43
CA VAL A 77 -0.62 5.87 13.32
C VAL A 77 -0.96 5.91 11.84
N GLN A 78 -1.56 4.85 11.32
CA GLN A 78 -2.15 4.81 9.99
C GLN A 78 -3.67 4.86 10.11
N THR A 79 -4.32 5.73 9.36
CA THR A 79 -5.78 5.74 9.26
C THR A 79 -6.25 5.08 7.95
N ARG A 80 -7.49 4.60 7.93
CA ARG A 80 -8.09 4.04 6.72
C ARG A 80 -8.14 5.08 5.60
N ILE A 81 -7.92 4.64 4.38
CA ILE A 81 -8.14 5.44 3.19
C ILE A 81 -9.52 5.10 2.61
N GLU A 82 -10.30 6.12 2.32
CA GLU A 82 -11.55 6.06 1.57
C GLU A 82 -11.31 6.60 0.16
N TRP A 83 -12.09 6.17 -0.80
CA TRP A 83 -11.88 6.50 -2.21
C TRP A 83 -13.05 7.32 -2.76
N GLY A 84 -12.86 8.64 -2.90
CA GLY A 84 -13.88 9.59 -3.32
C GLY A 84 -14.45 9.30 -4.72
N ASN A 85 -13.64 8.74 -5.60
CA ASN A 85 -14.05 8.35 -6.95
C ASN A 85 -14.30 6.84 -7.11
N GLY A 86 -14.44 6.10 -6.01
CA GLY A 86 -14.57 4.64 -6.01
C GLY A 86 -15.75 4.08 -6.80
N GLU A 87 -16.79 4.89 -7.03
CA GLU A 87 -18.00 4.51 -7.81
C GLU A 87 -17.96 4.95 -9.28
N ARG A 88 -16.89 5.62 -9.74
CA ARG A 88 -16.86 6.30 -11.03
C ARG A 88 -17.01 5.36 -12.23
N ASN A 89 -16.36 4.20 -12.18
CA ASN A 89 -16.43 3.18 -13.22
C ASN A 89 -16.15 1.78 -12.66
N TRP A 90 -16.23 0.75 -13.50
CA TRP A 90 -16.01 -0.63 -13.09
C TRP A 90 -14.63 -0.88 -12.49
N LEU A 91 -13.59 -0.23 -13.03
CA LEU A 91 -12.21 -0.38 -12.57
C LEU A 91 -12.00 0.25 -11.18
N THR A 92 -12.55 1.46 -10.96
CA THR A 92 -12.48 2.11 -9.63
C THR A 92 -13.28 1.36 -8.58
N ARG A 93 -14.43 0.76 -8.95
CA ARG A 93 -15.20 -0.11 -8.04
C ARG A 93 -14.41 -1.35 -7.65
N ALA A 94 -13.79 -2.04 -8.62
CA ALA A 94 -12.96 -3.21 -8.35
C ALA A 94 -11.75 -2.85 -7.46
N GLN A 95 -11.06 -1.76 -7.75
CA GLN A 95 -9.95 -1.28 -6.93
C GLN A 95 -10.41 -0.95 -5.51
N ARG A 96 -11.51 -0.21 -5.36
CA ARG A 96 -12.08 0.11 -4.04
C ARG A 96 -12.39 -1.16 -3.25
N LEU A 97 -13.03 -2.15 -3.86
CA LEU A 97 -13.37 -3.41 -3.20
C LEU A 97 -12.11 -4.14 -2.68
N MET A 98 -11.05 -4.18 -3.47
CA MET A 98 -9.76 -4.76 -3.05
C MET A 98 -9.07 -3.94 -1.95
N GLN A 99 -9.10 -2.61 -2.05
CA GLN A 99 -8.54 -1.72 -1.03
C GLN A 99 -9.33 -1.75 0.28
N ASP A 100 -10.66 -1.87 0.21
CA ASP A 100 -11.50 -2.07 1.39
C ASP A 100 -11.13 -3.36 2.13
N ALA A 101 -10.85 -4.45 1.41
CA ALA A 101 -10.36 -5.70 2.01
C ALA A 101 -8.98 -5.48 2.69
N HIS A 102 -8.08 -4.74 2.06
CA HIS A 102 -6.78 -4.39 2.63
C HIS A 102 -6.94 -3.59 3.94
N PHE A 103 -7.70 -2.48 3.94
CA PHE A 103 -7.82 -1.63 5.12
C PHE A 103 -8.73 -2.22 6.20
N ALA A 104 -9.95 -2.67 5.83
CA ALA A 104 -10.95 -3.07 6.81
C ALA A 104 -10.77 -4.50 7.33
N VAL A 105 -9.98 -5.34 6.65
CA VAL A 105 -9.72 -6.71 7.10
C VAL A 105 -8.24 -6.88 7.42
N GLU A 106 -7.35 -6.79 6.42
CA GLU A 106 -5.94 -7.12 6.60
C GLU A 106 -5.25 -6.21 7.61
N GLN A 107 -5.25 -4.90 7.39
CA GLN A 107 -4.57 -3.92 8.25
C GLN A 107 -5.12 -3.94 9.68
N ASP A 108 -6.45 -3.95 9.83
CA ASP A 108 -7.09 -3.94 11.14
C ASP A 108 -6.78 -5.23 11.93
N VAL A 109 -6.84 -6.39 11.28
CA VAL A 109 -6.51 -7.68 11.94
C VAL A 109 -5.04 -7.71 12.35
N ARG A 110 -4.13 -7.32 11.47
CA ARG A 110 -2.69 -7.31 11.77
C ARG A 110 -2.35 -6.36 12.92
N ALA A 111 -2.92 -5.15 12.91
CA ALA A 111 -2.74 -4.19 13.98
C ALA A 111 -3.26 -4.71 15.34
N ARG A 112 -4.45 -5.36 15.36
CA ARG A 112 -5.02 -5.95 16.58
C ARG A 112 -4.20 -7.12 17.11
N ARG A 113 -3.55 -7.89 16.25
CA ARG A 113 -2.67 -9.00 16.63
C ARG A 113 -1.26 -8.53 17.02
N GLY A 114 -0.95 -7.26 16.90
CA GLY A 114 0.36 -6.70 17.21
C GLY A 114 1.48 -7.14 16.24
N VAL A 115 1.12 -7.68 15.07
CA VAL A 115 2.10 -8.00 14.03
C VAL A 115 2.32 -6.80 13.11
N PRO A 116 3.50 -6.69 12.46
CA PRO A 116 3.79 -5.57 11.57
C PRO A 116 2.76 -5.42 10.45
N PHE A 117 2.31 -4.21 10.21
CA PHE A 117 1.39 -3.85 9.13
C PHE A 117 1.90 -2.58 8.43
N GLN A 118 1.33 -2.23 7.28
CA GLN A 118 1.86 -1.19 6.43
C GLN A 118 1.45 0.22 6.87
N PHE A 119 2.38 1.16 6.73
CA PHE A 119 2.06 2.56 6.50
C PHE A 119 1.95 2.75 4.98
N ASN A 120 0.83 3.27 4.52
CA ASN A 120 0.50 3.33 3.08
C ASN A 120 1.00 4.63 2.40
N GLY A 121 2.05 5.22 2.92
CA GLY A 121 2.69 6.41 2.38
C GLY A 121 1.98 7.72 2.72
N THR A 122 0.70 7.69 3.12
CA THR A 122 -0.15 8.86 3.33
C THR A 122 -1.22 8.58 4.38
N GLY A 123 -1.87 9.62 4.88
CA GLY A 123 -2.98 9.49 5.82
C GLY A 123 -2.57 8.95 7.18
N GLY A 124 -1.42 9.36 7.68
CA GLY A 124 -0.97 8.94 9.00
C GLY A 124 0.03 9.89 9.63
N ILE A 125 0.37 9.60 10.88
CA ILE A 125 1.31 10.37 11.71
C ILE A 125 2.46 9.46 12.11
N TRP A 126 3.66 9.96 12.05
CA TRP A 126 4.88 9.34 12.54
C TRP A 126 5.39 10.02 13.81
N ARG A 127 5.95 9.26 14.73
CA ARG A 127 6.78 9.76 15.82
C ARG A 127 8.21 9.98 15.28
N ARG A 128 8.72 11.21 15.41
CA ARG A 128 10.06 11.56 14.92
C ARG A 128 11.15 10.66 15.50
N ALA A 129 11.13 10.45 16.82
CA ALA A 129 12.11 9.58 17.47
C ALA A 129 12.18 8.17 16.86
N ALA A 130 11.05 7.60 16.43
CA ALA A 130 11.02 6.29 15.77
C ALA A 130 11.64 6.33 14.36
N ILE A 131 11.40 7.43 13.62
CA ILE A 131 12.03 7.64 12.31
C ILE A 131 13.55 7.75 12.47
N ASP A 132 14.01 8.58 13.40
CA ASP A 132 15.44 8.85 13.64
C ASP A 132 16.16 7.59 14.11
N GLU A 133 15.59 6.83 15.05
CA GLU A 133 16.14 5.57 15.55
C GLU A 133 16.22 4.47 14.47
N ALA A 134 15.29 4.49 13.52
CA ALA A 134 15.31 3.60 12.37
C ALA A 134 16.29 4.06 11.25
N GLY A 135 17.01 5.18 11.43
CA GLY A 135 17.97 5.72 10.45
C GLY A 135 17.34 6.62 9.38
N GLY A 136 16.14 7.16 9.63
CA GLY A 136 15.49 8.13 8.75
C GLY A 136 14.82 7.52 7.52
N TRP A 137 14.34 8.39 6.63
CA TRP A 137 13.78 8.00 5.33
C TRP A 137 14.88 7.54 4.37
N SER A 138 14.72 6.34 3.81
CA SER A 138 15.62 5.77 2.82
C SER A 138 14.97 5.74 1.43
N HIS A 139 15.78 5.92 0.39
CA HIS A 139 15.33 5.93 -1.01
C HIS A 139 15.94 4.80 -1.85
N ASP A 140 16.50 3.80 -1.21
CA ASP A 140 17.10 2.63 -1.85
C ASP A 140 16.07 1.58 -2.30
N THR A 141 14.80 1.75 -1.90
CA THR A 141 13.64 0.99 -2.37
C THR A 141 12.55 1.93 -2.91
N LEU A 142 11.64 1.40 -3.75
CA LEU A 142 10.50 2.16 -4.28
C LEU A 142 9.32 2.27 -3.30
N SER A 143 9.40 1.64 -2.13
CA SER A 143 8.42 1.69 -1.04
C SER A 143 9.11 2.14 0.23
N GLU A 144 9.43 3.43 0.28
CA GLU A 144 10.13 4.08 1.40
C GLU A 144 9.34 3.96 2.71
N ASP A 145 8.02 3.91 2.60
CA ASP A 145 7.07 3.77 3.69
C ASP A 145 7.11 2.37 4.32
N LEU A 146 7.03 1.33 3.50
CA LEU A 146 7.11 -0.06 3.95
C LEU A 146 8.50 -0.38 4.51
N ASP A 147 9.56 0.15 3.88
CA ASP A 147 10.94 0.04 4.37
C ASP A 147 11.08 0.63 5.78
N LEU A 148 10.59 1.86 5.99
CA LEU A 148 10.66 2.52 7.29
C LEU A 148 9.82 1.79 8.35
N VAL A 149 8.62 1.31 8.00
CA VAL A 149 7.79 0.50 8.90
C VAL A 149 8.57 -0.70 9.44
N LEU A 150 9.20 -1.49 8.58
CA LEU A 150 9.90 -2.68 9.03
C LEU A 150 11.12 -2.34 9.87
N ARG A 151 11.89 -1.31 9.49
CA ARG A 151 13.04 -0.85 10.29
C ARG A 151 12.63 -0.36 11.67
N THR A 152 11.51 0.36 11.80
CA THR A 152 11.00 0.78 13.11
C THR A 152 10.54 -0.42 13.95
N HIS A 153 9.85 -1.40 13.35
CA HIS A 153 9.45 -2.61 14.08
C HIS A 153 10.65 -3.46 14.53
N LEU A 154 11.71 -3.54 13.72
CA LEU A 154 12.97 -4.21 14.09
C LEU A 154 13.67 -3.53 15.30
N LYS A 155 13.41 -2.23 15.53
CA LYS A 155 13.84 -1.49 16.73
C LYS A 155 12.88 -1.62 17.91
N GLY A 156 11.81 -2.41 17.80
CA GLY A 156 10.84 -2.66 18.88
C GLY A 156 9.69 -1.64 18.96
N TRP A 157 9.57 -0.75 17.97
CA TRP A 157 8.40 0.11 17.82
C TRP A 157 7.21 -0.65 17.26
N THR A 158 6.00 -0.11 17.44
CA THR A 158 4.75 -0.70 16.94
C THR A 158 3.98 0.28 16.06
N GLY A 159 2.98 -0.21 15.33
CA GLY A 159 2.03 0.64 14.62
C GLY A 159 0.67 0.70 15.31
N VAL A 160 -0.11 1.73 15.01
CA VAL A 160 -1.53 1.85 15.40
C VAL A 160 -2.35 2.04 14.14
N PHE A 161 -3.40 1.24 13.97
CA PHE A 161 -4.34 1.39 12.86
C PHE A 161 -5.68 1.93 13.37
N LEU A 162 -6.25 2.90 12.65
CA LEU A 162 -7.56 3.47 12.95
C LEU A 162 -8.48 3.32 11.74
N MET A 163 -9.62 2.69 11.94
CA MET A 163 -10.71 2.66 10.94
C MET A 163 -11.31 4.05 10.74
N GLU A 164 -11.40 4.84 11.81
CA GLU A 164 -11.86 6.22 11.82
C GLU A 164 -10.97 7.08 12.76
N PRO A 165 -10.65 8.31 12.37
CA PRO A 165 -11.10 9.00 11.15
C PRO A 165 -10.43 8.43 9.91
N HIS A 166 -11.06 8.58 8.73
CA HIS A 166 -10.45 8.23 7.45
C HIS A 166 -9.93 9.47 6.71
N VAL A 167 -9.14 9.23 5.68
CA VAL A 167 -8.74 10.23 4.69
C VAL A 167 -9.30 9.83 3.32
N VAL A 168 -9.67 10.82 2.52
CA VAL A 168 -10.24 10.59 1.19
C VAL A 168 -9.18 10.84 0.14
N GLY A 169 -8.97 9.86 -0.75
CA GLY A 169 -8.06 9.93 -1.88
C GLY A 169 -8.74 9.54 -3.19
N GLU A 170 -7.96 9.48 -4.27
CA GLU A 170 -8.44 9.13 -5.61
C GLU A 170 -7.74 7.88 -6.15
N LEU A 171 -8.53 7.01 -6.80
CA LEU A 171 -8.06 5.83 -7.54
C LEU A 171 -7.77 6.18 -9.01
N PRO A 172 -6.79 5.54 -9.66
CA PRO A 172 -6.60 5.60 -11.10
C PRO A 172 -7.86 5.14 -11.84
N GLN A 173 -8.31 5.95 -12.80
CA GLN A 173 -9.54 5.69 -13.55
C GLN A 173 -9.28 4.92 -14.85
N LYS A 174 -8.03 4.87 -15.31
CA LYS A 174 -7.59 4.17 -16.52
C LYS A 174 -6.73 2.97 -16.15
N LEU A 175 -6.84 1.93 -16.95
CA LEU A 175 -6.13 0.67 -16.72
C LEU A 175 -4.60 0.85 -16.79
N ASP A 176 -4.10 1.68 -17.72
CA ASP A 176 -2.68 1.96 -17.88
C ASP A 176 -2.11 2.68 -16.64
N ASP A 177 -2.80 3.71 -16.13
CA ASP A 177 -2.39 4.44 -14.93
C ASP A 177 -2.37 3.54 -13.70
N PHE A 178 -3.37 2.65 -13.59
CA PHE A 178 -3.43 1.63 -12.56
C PHE A 178 -2.27 0.63 -12.68
N GLY A 179 -1.95 0.18 -13.90
CA GLY A 179 -0.81 -0.71 -14.16
C GLY A 179 0.52 -0.08 -13.75
N VAL A 180 0.75 1.20 -14.06
CA VAL A 180 1.94 1.95 -13.62
C VAL A 180 2.04 1.99 -12.09
N GLN A 181 0.94 2.28 -11.41
CA GLN A 181 0.88 2.31 -9.94
C GLN A 181 1.21 0.94 -9.34
N GLN A 182 0.54 -0.12 -9.81
CA GLN A 182 0.71 -1.48 -9.30
C GLN A 182 2.11 -2.04 -9.60
N SER A 183 2.66 -1.75 -10.77
CA SER A 183 4.04 -2.13 -11.11
C SER A 183 5.06 -1.51 -10.15
N ARG A 184 4.87 -0.23 -9.79
CA ARG A 184 5.73 0.44 -8.82
C ARG A 184 5.63 -0.20 -7.43
N TRP A 185 4.42 -0.45 -6.95
CA TRP A 185 4.20 -1.10 -5.66
C TRP A 185 4.80 -2.50 -5.64
N SER A 186 4.54 -3.31 -6.66
CA SER A 186 5.08 -4.67 -6.74
C SER A 186 6.61 -4.71 -6.71
N LYS A 187 7.27 -3.81 -7.44
CA LYS A 187 8.74 -3.67 -7.36
C LYS A 187 9.21 -3.29 -5.97
N GLY A 188 8.55 -2.30 -5.35
CA GLY A 188 8.89 -1.83 -4.01
C GLY A 188 8.81 -2.93 -2.97
N PHE A 189 7.75 -3.73 -2.97
CA PHE A 189 7.59 -4.88 -2.07
C PHE A 189 8.73 -5.89 -2.23
N VAL A 190 9.07 -6.27 -3.46
CA VAL A 190 10.18 -7.21 -3.72
C VAL A 190 11.53 -6.63 -3.28
N GLN A 191 11.77 -5.34 -3.50
CA GLN A 191 13.00 -4.67 -3.06
C GLN A 191 13.10 -4.66 -1.52
N VAL A 192 12.01 -4.32 -0.81
CA VAL A 192 11.97 -4.35 0.65
C VAL A 192 12.13 -5.77 1.16
N ALA A 193 11.48 -6.76 0.54
CA ALA A 193 11.66 -8.17 0.89
C ALA A 193 13.13 -8.61 0.80
N ARG A 194 13.79 -8.30 -0.32
CA ARG A 194 15.22 -8.63 -0.49
C ARG A 194 16.12 -7.95 0.53
N LYS A 195 15.80 -6.72 0.90
CA LYS A 195 16.58 -5.93 1.85
C LYS A 195 16.38 -6.41 3.28
N LEU A 196 15.14 -6.59 3.73
CA LEU A 196 14.81 -6.69 5.15
C LEU A 196 14.37 -8.09 5.61
N LEU A 197 13.99 -9.02 4.72
CA LEU A 197 13.65 -10.38 5.17
C LEU A 197 14.77 -11.09 5.92
N PRO A 198 16.05 -11.01 5.54
CA PRO A 198 17.13 -11.60 6.33
C PRO A 198 17.17 -11.06 7.77
N GLU A 199 16.99 -9.73 7.95
CA GLU A 199 16.97 -9.11 9.27
C GLU A 199 15.72 -9.51 10.07
N VAL A 200 14.55 -9.62 9.42
CA VAL A 200 13.31 -10.10 10.03
C VAL A 200 13.49 -11.52 10.57
N TRP A 201 14.07 -12.44 9.79
CA TRP A 201 14.32 -13.80 10.23
C TRP A 201 15.40 -13.92 11.30
N GLY A 202 16.39 -13.03 11.29
CA GLY A 202 17.42 -12.92 12.34
C GLY A 202 16.93 -12.21 13.63
N SER A 203 15.75 -11.60 13.63
CA SER A 203 15.23 -10.83 14.76
C SER A 203 14.65 -11.71 15.88
N GLN A 204 14.35 -11.05 17.02
CA GLN A 204 13.66 -11.68 18.16
C GLN A 204 12.13 -11.67 18.03
N TRP A 205 11.58 -11.41 16.83
CA TRP A 205 10.14 -11.48 16.61
C TRP A 205 9.62 -12.90 16.79
N SER A 206 8.33 -13.01 17.14
CA SER A 206 7.65 -14.33 17.15
C SER A 206 7.64 -14.93 15.74
N ASP A 207 7.61 -16.26 15.67
CA ASP A 207 7.54 -16.99 14.39
C ASP A 207 6.28 -16.59 13.59
N GLU A 208 5.16 -16.30 14.28
CA GLU A 208 3.96 -15.76 13.67
C GLU A 208 4.24 -14.43 12.99
N ALA A 209 4.88 -13.48 13.66
CA ALA A 209 5.20 -12.18 13.11
C ALA A 209 6.16 -12.28 11.92
N LYS A 210 7.18 -13.14 12.01
CA LYS A 210 8.10 -13.43 10.89
C LYS A 210 7.35 -14.03 9.70
N PHE A 211 6.52 -15.02 9.91
CA PHE A 211 5.75 -15.68 8.87
C PHE A 211 4.76 -14.71 8.20
N VAL A 212 3.92 -14.02 8.97
CA VAL A 212 2.92 -13.07 8.46
C VAL A 212 3.59 -11.93 7.67
N THR A 213 4.72 -11.42 8.17
CA THR A 213 5.49 -10.38 7.46
C THR A 213 6.08 -10.91 6.16
N SER A 214 6.62 -12.15 6.16
CA SER A 214 7.15 -12.78 4.94
C SER A 214 6.06 -12.96 3.89
N VAL A 215 4.90 -13.48 4.27
CA VAL A 215 3.74 -13.62 3.37
C VAL A 215 3.33 -12.27 2.81
N ALA A 216 3.25 -11.23 3.63
CA ALA A 216 2.87 -9.90 3.19
C ALA A 216 3.88 -9.27 2.22
N LEU A 217 5.17 -9.45 2.45
CA LEU A 217 6.21 -8.95 1.54
C LEU A 217 6.26 -9.73 0.22
N MET A 218 6.00 -11.03 0.29
CA MET A 218 6.02 -11.92 -0.88
C MET A 218 4.69 -11.98 -1.63
N GLN A 219 3.63 -11.31 -1.16
CA GLN A 219 2.30 -11.36 -1.79
C GLN A 219 2.32 -10.99 -3.27
N GLN A 220 3.25 -10.14 -3.70
CA GLN A 220 3.37 -9.73 -5.10
C GLN A 220 3.83 -10.88 -6.03
N VAL A 221 4.46 -11.93 -5.49
CA VAL A 221 4.86 -13.13 -6.24
C VAL A 221 3.64 -13.88 -6.80
N ILE A 222 2.45 -13.62 -6.26
CA ILE A 222 1.20 -14.18 -6.78
C ILE A 222 0.99 -13.84 -8.27
N PHE A 223 1.41 -12.65 -8.73
CA PHE A 223 1.19 -12.23 -10.11
C PHE A 223 1.96 -13.08 -11.14
N PRO A 224 3.30 -13.29 -11.04
CA PRO A 224 3.99 -14.20 -11.95
C PRO A 224 3.51 -15.65 -11.82
N VAL A 225 3.16 -16.11 -10.61
CA VAL A 225 2.59 -17.47 -10.44
C VAL A 225 1.24 -17.59 -11.15
N LEU A 226 0.38 -16.57 -11.03
CA LEU A 226 -0.92 -16.53 -11.72
C LEU A 226 -0.73 -16.47 -13.25
N ALA A 227 0.22 -15.67 -13.75
CA ALA A 227 0.52 -15.59 -15.18
C ALA A 227 0.97 -16.95 -15.74
N VAL A 228 1.90 -17.62 -15.05
CA VAL A 228 2.33 -18.99 -15.41
C VAL A 228 1.17 -19.98 -15.35
N GLY A 229 0.33 -19.88 -14.31
CA GLY A 229 -0.86 -20.73 -14.16
C GLY A 229 -1.86 -20.54 -15.32
N ILE A 230 -2.12 -19.30 -15.72
CA ILE A 230 -3.02 -18.99 -16.85
C ILE A 230 -2.45 -19.57 -18.15
N VAL A 231 -1.16 -19.34 -18.44
CA VAL A 231 -0.50 -19.89 -19.64
C VAL A 231 -0.51 -21.43 -19.59
N GLY A 232 -0.19 -22.02 -18.45
CA GLY A 232 -0.22 -23.48 -18.25
C GLY A 232 -1.62 -24.07 -18.46
N LEU A 233 -2.67 -23.37 -18.00
CA LEU A 233 -4.05 -23.78 -18.24
C LEU A 233 -4.39 -23.75 -19.74
N LEU A 234 -4.03 -22.68 -20.45
CA LEU A 234 -4.25 -22.58 -21.90
C LEU A 234 -3.53 -23.70 -22.66
N VAL A 235 -2.25 -23.94 -22.35
CA VAL A 235 -1.49 -25.05 -22.94
C VAL A 235 -2.13 -26.39 -22.62
N SER A 236 -2.67 -26.57 -21.41
CA SER A 236 -3.29 -27.82 -20.97
C SER A 236 -4.65 -28.08 -21.64
N ILE A 237 -5.37 -27.05 -22.05
CA ILE A 237 -6.62 -27.19 -22.83
C ILE A 237 -6.31 -27.70 -24.25
N LEU A 238 -5.19 -27.26 -24.83
CA LEU A 238 -4.76 -27.63 -26.18
C LEU A 238 -3.96 -28.93 -26.21
N GLY A 239 -3.43 -29.39 -25.08
CA GLY A 239 -2.56 -30.57 -24.96
C GLY A 239 -3.24 -31.76 -24.29
N HIS A 240 -2.64 -32.95 -24.47
CA HIS A 240 -3.11 -34.20 -23.88
C HIS A 240 -1.96 -34.91 -23.13
N GLY A 241 -2.29 -35.60 -22.03
CA GLY A 241 -1.33 -36.42 -21.27
C GLY A 241 -1.51 -36.36 -19.75
N HIS A 242 -1.03 -37.38 -19.01
CA HIS A 242 -1.21 -37.50 -17.56
C HIS A 242 -0.51 -36.38 -16.77
N LEU A 243 0.69 -36.00 -17.19
CA LEU A 243 1.44 -34.91 -16.55
C LEU A 243 0.69 -33.57 -16.64
N ILE A 244 0.08 -33.30 -17.80
CA ILE A 244 -0.76 -32.12 -18.04
C ILE A 244 -2.00 -32.16 -17.13
N GLY A 245 -2.60 -33.33 -16.92
CA GLY A 245 -3.72 -33.50 -15.99
C GLY A 245 -3.37 -33.15 -14.55
N PHE A 246 -2.21 -33.55 -14.07
CA PHE A 246 -1.72 -33.22 -12.74
C PHE A 246 -1.52 -31.70 -12.57
N PHE A 247 -0.83 -31.02 -13.49
CA PHE A 247 -0.65 -29.58 -13.43
C PHE A 247 -1.97 -28.81 -13.55
N ARG A 248 -2.92 -29.33 -14.33
CA ARG A 248 -4.30 -28.79 -14.40
C ARG A 248 -4.99 -28.86 -13.05
N PHE A 249 -4.93 -29.99 -12.36
CA PHE A 249 -5.50 -30.16 -11.02
C PHE A 249 -4.88 -29.18 -9.99
N LEU A 250 -3.55 -29.07 -9.96
CA LEU A 250 -2.86 -28.12 -9.09
C LEU A 250 -3.24 -26.66 -9.40
N GLY A 251 -3.33 -26.29 -10.67
CA GLY A 251 -3.75 -24.96 -11.10
C GLY A 251 -5.18 -24.61 -10.65
N TRP A 252 -6.11 -25.55 -10.78
CA TRP A 252 -7.47 -25.39 -10.28
C TRP A 252 -7.52 -25.25 -8.76
N LEU A 253 -6.82 -26.12 -8.03
CA LEU A 253 -6.78 -26.08 -6.57
C LEU A 253 -6.24 -24.75 -6.06
N TRP A 254 -5.15 -24.28 -6.65
CA TRP A 254 -4.50 -23.01 -6.30
C TRP A 254 -5.38 -21.80 -6.66
N GLY A 255 -5.94 -21.79 -7.85
CA GLY A 255 -6.84 -20.73 -8.30
C GLY A 255 -8.08 -20.61 -7.43
N LEU A 256 -8.74 -21.71 -7.11
CA LEU A 256 -9.91 -21.74 -6.25
C LEU A 256 -9.58 -21.26 -4.83
N THR A 257 -8.45 -21.68 -4.26
CA THR A 257 -8.03 -21.25 -2.91
C THR A 257 -7.77 -19.73 -2.88
N ALA A 258 -7.01 -19.21 -3.84
CA ALA A 258 -6.71 -17.79 -3.93
C ALA A 258 -7.98 -16.93 -4.12
N LEU A 259 -8.89 -17.36 -4.98
CA LEU A 259 -10.17 -16.69 -5.19
C LEU A 259 -11.06 -16.75 -3.92
N THR A 260 -11.10 -17.88 -3.23
CA THR A 260 -11.88 -18.04 -2.00
C THR A 260 -11.40 -17.06 -0.91
N ILE A 261 -10.09 -16.94 -0.71
CA ILE A 261 -9.50 -16.00 0.25
C ILE A 261 -9.85 -14.56 -0.15
N LEU A 262 -9.61 -14.20 -1.41
CA LEU A 262 -9.88 -12.86 -1.90
C LEU A 262 -11.36 -12.48 -1.79
N PHE A 263 -12.27 -13.34 -2.23
CA PHE A 263 -13.70 -13.09 -2.12
C PHE A 263 -14.19 -13.10 -0.68
N GLY A 264 -13.63 -13.95 0.19
CA GLY A 264 -13.93 -13.91 1.62
C GLY A 264 -13.53 -12.59 2.28
N MET A 265 -12.33 -12.08 1.98
CA MET A 265 -11.88 -10.79 2.52
C MET A 265 -12.69 -9.62 1.97
N THR A 266 -12.96 -9.60 0.66
CA THR A 266 -13.75 -8.53 0.03
C THR A 266 -15.21 -8.55 0.50
N TRP A 267 -15.79 -9.73 0.70
CA TRP A 267 -17.11 -9.92 1.29
C TRP A 267 -17.17 -9.35 2.71
N ALA A 268 -16.24 -9.73 3.57
CA ALA A 268 -16.15 -9.23 4.93
C ALA A 268 -16.01 -7.70 4.98
N ALA A 269 -15.15 -7.12 4.14
CA ALA A 269 -14.95 -5.69 4.06
C ALA A 269 -16.19 -4.95 3.55
N PHE A 270 -16.85 -5.48 2.51
CA PHE A 270 -18.04 -4.88 1.90
C PHE A 270 -19.16 -4.69 2.91
N TRP A 271 -19.43 -5.74 3.69
CA TRP A 271 -20.47 -5.68 4.73
C TRP A 271 -20.04 -4.84 5.93
N ARG A 272 -18.80 -4.93 6.35
CA ARG A 272 -18.25 -4.12 7.45
C ARG A 272 -18.36 -2.63 7.17
N LEU A 273 -18.11 -2.22 5.93
CA LEU A 273 -18.14 -0.82 5.49
C LEU A 273 -19.53 -0.39 4.94
N LYS A 274 -20.51 -1.28 4.94
CA LYS A 274 -21.89 -1.02 4.48
C LYS A 274 -21.93 -0.45 3.05
N ARG A 275 -21.19 -1.09 2.12
CA ARG A 275 -20.99 -0.60 0.74
C ARG A 275 -22.22 -0.73 -0.17
N GLY A 276 -23.29 -1.42 0.24
CA GLY A 276 -24.51 -1.63 -0.54
C GLY A 276 -25.15 -2.99 -0.24
N ASN A 277 -25.86 -3.53 -1.19
CA ASN A 277 -26.54 -4.82 -1.10
C ASN A 277 -25.77 -5.95 -1.81
N ILE A 278 -26.30 -7.17 -1.78
CA ILE A 278 -25.68 -8.35 -2.39
C ILE A 278 -25.48 -8.22 -3.91
N VAL A 279 -26.41 -7.53 -4.59
CA VAL A 279 -26.32 -7.34 -6.06
C VAL A 279 -25.14 -6.42 -6.39
N ASP A 280 -24.97 -5.35 -5.62
CA ASP A 280 -23.85 -4.41 -5.76
C ASP A 280 -22.51 -5.13 -5.53
N TYR A 281 -22.46 -6.01 -4.51
CA TYR A 281 -21.28 -6.82 -4.25
C TYR A 281 -20.94 -7.73 -5.43
N VAL A 282 -21.91 -8.54 -5.89
CA VAL A 282 -21.71 -9.52 -6.96
C VAL A 282 -21.30 -8.82 -8.26
N ALA A 283 -21.97 -7.73 -8.61
CA ALA A 283 -21.64 -6.94 -9.81
C ALA A 283 -20.19 -6.39 -9.76
N THR A 284 -19.77 -5.90 -8.59
CA THR A 284 -18.40 -5.39 -8.43
C THR A 284 -17.36 -6.53 -8.38
N ALA A 285 -17.63 -7.57 -7.60
CA ALA A 285 -16.73 -8.70 -7.42
C ALA A 285 -16.47 -9.47 -8.73
N ALA A 286 -17.47 -9.53 -9.64
CA ALA A 286 -17.31 -10.14 -10.96
C ALA A 286 -16.25 -9.47 -11.84
N SER A 287 -15.91 -8.21 -11.58
CA SER A 287 -14.86 -7.49 -12.30
C SER A 287 -13.43 -7.78 -11.78
N VAL A 288 -13.30 -8.25 -10.54
CA VAL A 288 -12.00 -8.48 -9.89
C VAL A 288 -11.12 -9.49 -10.63
N PRO A 289 -11.63 -10.65 -11.15
CA PRO A 289 -10.82 -11.58 -11.92
C PRO A 289 -10.17 -10.94 -13.16
N PHE A 290 -10.86 -10.04 -13.86
CA PHE A 290 -10.29 -9.34 -15.03
C PHE A 290 -9.13 -8.43 -14.61
N VAL A 291 -9.28 -7.73 -13.47
CA VAL A 291 -8.20 -6.92 -12.89
C VAL A 291 -7.01 -7.80 -12.52
N LEU A 292 -7.23 -8.96 -11.90
CA LEU A 292 -6.15 -9.88 -11.51
C LEU A 292 -5.42 -10.46 -12.72
N VAL A 293 -6.15 -10.84 -13.78
CA VAL A 293 -5.53 -11.31 -15.04
C VAL A 293 -4.66 -10.22 -15.65
N TYR A 294 -5.17 -8.99 -15.72
CA TYR A 294 -4.38 -7.85 -16.20
C TYR A 294 -3.10 -7.67 -15.35
N LEU A 295 -3.22 -7.63 -14.02
CA LEU A 295 -2.09 -7.46 -13.12
C LEU A 295 -1.09 -8.62 -13.19
N ALA A 296 -1.56 -9.85 -13.40
CA ALA A 296 -0.68 -11.02 -13.56
C ALA A 296 0.32 -10.79 -14.69
N PHE A 297 -0.12 -10.33 -15.84
CA PHE A 297 0.78 -10.07 -16.97
C PHE A 297 1.54 -8.74 -16.82
N ALA A 298 0.88 -7.66 -16.41
CA ALA A 298 1.50 -6.35 -16.28
C ALA A 298 2.63 -6.32 -15.23
N ASN A 299 2.49 -7.07 -14.13
CA ASN A 299 3.44 -7.03 -13.01
C ASN A 299 4.52 -8.13 -13.06
N THR A 300 4.37 -9.17 -13.89
CA THR A 300 5.34 -10.28 -13.93
C THR A 300 6.76 -9.81 -14.26
N ALA A 301 6.96 -9.10 -15.37
CA ALA A 301 8.30 -8.62 -15.75
C ALA A 301 8.87 -7.63 -14.73
N PRO A 302 8.12 -6.62 -14.21
CA PRO A 302 8.56 -5.76 -13.12
C PRO A 302 9.04 -6.50 -11.87
N ILE A 303 8.30 -7.51 -11.42
CA ILE A 303 8.63 -8.32 -10.24
C ILE A 303 9.91 -9.11 -10.47
N VAL A 304 10.03 -9.81 -11.60
CA VAL A 304 11.22 -10.58 -11.94
C VAL A 304 12.45 -9.67 -12.02
N MET A 305 12.35 -8.51 -12.66
CA MET A 305 13.47 -7.54 -12.73
C MET A 305 13.88 -7.04 -11.33
N ALA A 306 12.91 -6.76 -10.46
CA ALA A 306 13.20 -6.36 -9.08
C ALA A 306 13.85 -7.50 -8.28
N ALA A 307 13.39 -8.74 -8.45
CA ALA A 307 13.99 -9.94 -7.84
C ALA A 307 15.44 -10.16 -8.30
N LEU A 308 15.75 -9.87 -9.55
CA LEU A 308 17.13 -9.91 -10.09
C LEU A 308 17.99 -8.70 -9.71
N GLY A 309 17.46 -7.75 -8.93
CA GLY A 309 18.22 -6.57 -8.47
C GLY A 309 18.42 -5.48 -9.53
N ARG A 310 17.70 -5.53 -10.64
CA ARG A 310 17.81 -4.47 -11.64
C ARG A 310 17.18 -3.18 -11.12
N LYS A 311 17.95 -2.08 -11.20
CA LYS A 311 17.44 -0.74 -10.89
C LYS A 311 16.38 -0.36 -11.92
N THR A 312 15.27 0.21 -11.45
CA THR A 312 14.18 0.69 -12.30
C THR A 312 13.86 2.13 -11.93
N GLU A 313 13.54 2.94 -12.94
CA GLU A 313 13.16 4.34 -12.73
C GLU A 313 11.81 4.46 -12.02
N PHE A 314 11.67 5.54 -11.27
CA PHE A 314 10.42 5.91 -10.61
C PHE A 314 9.49 6.61 -11.62
N ASN A 315 8.41 5.94 -12.00
CA ASN A 315 7.36 6.54 -12.83
C ASN A 315 6.19 6.99 -11.96
N ARG A 316 5.86 8.29 -12.03
CA ARG A 316 4.72 8.85 -11.31
C ARG A 316 3.41 8.37 -11.97
N THR A 317 2.45 7.95 -11.15
CA THR A 317 1.09 7.64 -11.63
C THR A 317 0.38 8.95 -12.03
N PRO A 318 -0.08 9.09 -13.27
CA PRO A 318 -0.92 10.23 -13.65
C PRO A 318 -2.23 10.21 -12.87
N LYS A 319 -2.68 11.40 -12.42
CA LYS A 319 -3.98 11.59 -11.78
C LYS A 319 -4.72 12.71 -12.48
N THR A 320 -6.01 12.57 -12.61
CA THR A 320 -6.83 13.49 -13.40
C THR A 320 -7.25 14.74 -12.63
N GLY A 321 -7.19 14.71 -11.29
CA GLY A 321 -7.60 15.84 -10.45
C GLY A 321 -9.07 16.17 -10.70
N ALA A 322 -9.98 15.29 -10.28
CA ALA A 322 -11.43 15.51 -10.44
C ALA A 322 -11.99 16.25 -9.24
#